data_f20b86e441b71d93b77add0b59a2bc1b
#
_entry.id   f20b86e441b71d93b77add0b59a2bc1b
#
_cell.length_a   1.000
_cell.length_b   1.000
_cell.length_c   1.000
_cell.angle_alpha   90.00
_cell.angle_beta   90.00
_cell.angle_gamma   90.00
#
_symmetry.space_group_name_H-M   'P 1'
#
loop_
_entity.id
_entity.type
_entity.pdbx_description
1 polymer ?
#
loop_
_entity_poly.entity_id
_entity_poly.type
_entity_poly.pdbx_seq_one_letter_code
_entity_poly.pdbx_strand_id
1 'polypeptide(L)'
;MNPWLTVALLVVSNIFMTFAWYGHIKLEQMRVITDHTPLYLVILLSWCLALFEYSFQIPANRYGYIGNGGTFSLMQLKVIQEVVSITVFTLFSVIFFRGEPLQWNHLAAFACLVLAVYFVFLK
;
A
#
# COMPACT_ATOMS: atom_id res chain seq x y z
N MET A 1 1.55 15.89 -15.25
CA MET A 1 2.21 14.60 -15.04
C MET A 1 1.35 13.47 -15.61
N ASN A 2 1.98 12.46 -16.17
CA ASN A 2 1.28 11.32 -16.73
C ASN A 2 0.52 10.56 -15.62
N PRO A 3 -0.78 10.26 -15.80
CA PRO A 3 -1.53 9.53 -14.77
C PRO A 3 -0.94 8.14 -14.46
N TRP A 4 -0.35 7.49 -15.45
CA TRP A 4 0.29 6.19 -15.23
C TRP A 4 1.51 6.30 -14.30
N LEU A 5 2.23 7.42 -14.38
CA LEU A 5 3.36 7.68 -13.49
C LEU A 5 2.87 7.86 -12.04
N THR A 6 1.74 8.55 -11.86
CA THR A 6 1.11 8.69 -10.54
C THR A 6 0.77 7.32 -9.96
N VAL A 7 0.13 6.45 -10.76
CA VAL A 7 -0.22 5.11 -10.32
C VAL A 7 1.04 4.30 -9.99
N ALA A 8 2.08 4.37 -10.84
CA ALA A 8 3.33 3.66 -10.59
C ALA A 8 3.99 4.10 -9.29
N LEU A 9 4.03 5.40 -9.01
CA LEU A 9 4.57 5.92 -7.76
C LEU A 9 3.77 5.45 -6.55
N LEU A 10 2.45 5.38 -6.67
CA LEU A 10 1.59 4.86 -5.61
C LEU A 10 1.86 3.37 -5.36
N VAL A 11 2.07 2.59 -6.42
CA VAL A 11 2.43 1.17 -6.26
C VAL A 11 3.73 1.02 -5.49
N VAL A 12 4.78 1.77 -5.89
CA VAL A 12 6.08 1.71 -5.21
C VAL A 12 5.94 2.13 -3.76
N SER A 13 5.23 3.22 -3.49
CA SER A 13 5.04 3.70 -2.12
C SER A 13 4.32 2.67 -1.26
N ASN A 14 3.33 1.98 -1.82
CA ASN A 14 2.58 0.98 -1.06
C ASN A 14 3.39 -0.29 -0.80
N ILE A 15 4.35 -0.62 -1.68
CA ILE A 15 5.28 -1.72 -1.39
C ILE A 15 6.09 -1.39 -0.13
N PHE A 16 6.67 -0.19 -0.05
CA PHE A 16 7.42 0.24 1.13
C PHE A 16 6.51 0.31 2.37
N MET A 17 5.29 0.83 2.22
CA MET A 17 4.37 0.95 3.36
C MET A 17 3.94 -0.42 3.88
N THR A 18 3.70 -1.39 2.99
CA THR A 18 3.37 -2.74 3.40
C THR A 18 4.50 -3.36 4.22
N PHE A 19 5.75 -3.17 3.80
CA PHE A 19 6.90 -3.61 4.59
C PHE A 19 7.00 -2.86 5.91
N ALA A 20 6.67 -1.56 5.92
CA ALA A 20 6.70 -0.77 7.16
C ALA A 20 5.68 -1.29 8.17
N TRP A 21 4.48 -1.68 7.70
CA TRP A 21 3.41 -2.14 8.59
C TRP A 21 3.60 -3.59 9.03
N TYR A 22 4.05 -4.46 8.13
CA TYR A 22 3.96 -5.91 8.35
C TYR A 22 5.30 -6.62 8.25
N GLY A 23 6.35 -5.95 7.78
CA GLY A 23 7.66 -6.57 7.61
C GLY A 23 8.22 -7.13 8.91
N HIS A 24 7.98 -6.44 10.04
CA HIS A 24 8.46 -6.90 11.34
C HIS A 24 7.83 -8.23 11.74
N ILE A 25 6.58 -8.48 11.33
CA ILE A 25 5.92 -9.76 11.62
C ILE A 25 6.65 -10.90 10.90
N LYS A 26 7.03 -10.66 9.64
CA LYS A 26 7.79 -11.65 8.89
C LYS A 26 9.17 -11.88 9.49
N LEU A 27 9.82 -10.81 9.95
CA LEU A 27 11.12 -10.92 10.61
C LEU A 27 11.02 -11.73 11.90
N GLU A 28 9.91 -11.59 12.65
CA GLU A 28 9.67 -12.42 13.83
C GLU A 28 9.53 -13.90 13.46
N GLN A 29 8.81 -14.20 12.37
CA GLN A 29 8.67 -15.58 11.89
C GLN A 29 10.01 -16.17 11.47
N MET A 30 10.88 -15.35 10.90
CA MET A 30 12.23 -15.77 10.49
C MET A 30 13.23 -15.76 11.64
N ARG A 31 12.82 -15.35 12.83
CA ARG A 31 13.65 -15.24 14.04
C ARG A 31 14.79 -14.23 13.90
N VAL A 32 14.69 -13.30 12.97
CA VAL A 32 15.60 -12.16 12.87
C VAL A 32 15.34 -11.18 14.03
N ILE A 33 14.04 -10.96 14.31
CA ILE A 33 13.57 -10.19 15.45
C ILE A 33 12.92 -11.17 16.43
N THR A 34 13.21 -11.05 17.71
CA THR A 34 12.64 -11.89 18.75
C THR A 34 11.81 -11.06 19.72
N ASP A 35 11.12 -11.73 20.64
CA ASP A 35 10.38 -11.05 21.71
C ASP A 35 11.29 -10.20 22.61
N HIS A 36 12.59 -10.51 22.61
CA HIS A 36 13.57 -9.74 23.36
C HIS A 36 14.05 -8.48 22.65
N THR A 37 13.73 -8.34 21.35
CA THR A 37 14.07 -7.13 20.61
C THR A 37 13.23 -5.97 21.14
N PRO A 38 13.87 -4.84 21.54
CA PRO A 38 13.09 -3.70 22.06
C PRO A 38 12.10 -3.19 21.05
N LEU A 39 10.90 -2.86 21.52
CA LEU A 39 9.82 -2.37 20.67
C LEU A 39 10.24 -1.10 19.92
N TYR A 40 11.01 -0.23 20.56
CA TYR A 40 11.41 1.03 19.90
C TYR A 40 12.31 0.78 18.68
N LEU A 41 13.10 -0.29 18.66
CA LEU A 41 13.90 -0.65 17.48
C LEU A 41 13.02 -1.11 16.32
N VAL A 42 11.98 -1.87 16.62
CA VAL A 42 11.02 -2.32 15.60
C VAL A 42 10.28 -1.12 15.02
N ILE A 43 9.84 -0.21 15.87
CA ILE A 43 9.17 1.03 15.44
C ILE A 43 10.11 1.86 14.57
N LEU A 44 11.37 2.00 14.98
CA LEU A 44 12.34 2.79 14.22
C LEU A 44 12.58 2.20 12.82
N LEU A 45 12.71 0.87 12.74
CA LEU A 45 12.87 0.19 11.46
C LEU A 45 11.68 0.46 10.53
N SER A 46 10.47 0.31 11.05
CA SER A 46 9.25 0.57 10.28
C SER A 46 9.16 2.04 9.88
N TRP A 47 9.54 2.95 10.76
CA TRP A 47 9.55 4.39 10.47
C TRP A 47 10.52 4.73 9.33
N CYS A 48 11.70 4.09 9.32
CA CYS A 48 12.65 4.29 8.22
C CYS A 48 12.07 3.83 6.88
N LEU A 49 11.35 2.72 6.88
CA LEU A 49 10.66 2.25 5.67
C LEU A 49 9.56 3.22 5.25
N ALA A 50 8.83 3.78 6.21
CA ALA A 50 7.80 4.78 5.92
C ALA A 50 8.39 6.04 5.31
N LEU A 51 9.62 6.40 5.64
CA LEU A 51 10.29 7.54 5.03
C LEU A 51 10.44 7.36 3.52
N PHE A 52 10.83 6.16 3.09
CA PHE A 52 10.89 5.84 1.66
C PHE A 52 9.50 5.87 1.03
N GLU A 53 8.48 5.35 1.73
CA GLU A 53 7.11 5.38 1.25
C GLU A 53 6.66 6.82 0.98
N TYR A 54 6.86 7.72 1.91
CA TYR A 54 6.48 9.12 1.74
C TYR A 54 7.23 9.79 0.58
N SER A 55 8.48 9.38 0.35
CA SER A 55 9.27 9.92 -0.76
C SER A 55 8.65 9.63 -2.13
N PHE A 56 7.83 8.58 -2.22
CA PHE A 56 7.12 8.23 -3.46
C PHE A 56 5.66 8.68 -3.43
N GLN A 57 5.01 8.60 -2.27
CA GLN A 57 3.58 8.90 -2.16
C GLN A 57 3.30 10.39 -2.27
N ILE A 58 4.07 11.22 -1.60
CA ILE A 58 3.83 12.66 -1.62
C ILE A 58 3.96 13.24 -3.04
N PRO A 59 5.01 12.91 -3.81
CA PRO A 59 5.05 13.35 -5.20
C PRO A 59 3.89 12.80 -6.04
N ALA A 60 3.49 11.54 -5.81
CA ALA A 60 2.38 10.96 -6.54
C ALA A 60 1.09 11.72 -6.30
N ASN A 61 0.78 12.04 -5.05
CA ASN A 61 -0.42 12.79 -4.71
C ASN A 61 -0.34 14.24 -5.16
N ARG A 62 0.82 14.87 -4.99
CA ARG A 62 0.99 16.27 -5.33
C ARG A 62 0.85 16.50 -6.84
N TYR A 63 1.51 15.70 -7.65
CA TYR A 63 1.49 15.88 -9.10
C TYR A 63 0.31 15.19 -9.77
N GLY A 64 -0.32 14.22 -9.10
CA GLY A 64 -1.50 13.55 -9.63
C GLY A 64 -2.81 14.30 -9.36
N TYR A 65 -2.81 15.22 -8.39
CA TYR A 65 -4.02 15.95 -8.03
C TYR A 65 -4.38 16.99 -9.10
N ILE A 66 -5.67 17.05 -9.45
CA ILE A 66 -6.17 17.90 -10.52
C ILE A 66 -5.94 19.39 -10.24
N GLY A 67 -5.97 19.80 -8.97
CA GLY A 67 -5.69 21.17 -8.57
C GLY A 67 -4.25 21.61 -8.84
N ASN A 68 -3.34 20.68 -9.02
CA ASN A 68 -1.92 20.94 -9.32
C ASN A 68 -1.57 20.58 -10.77
N GLY A 69 -2.57 20.50 -11.64
CA GLY A 69 -2.36 20.15 -13.05
C GLY A 69 -2.34 18.66 -13.33
N GLY A 70 -2.67 17.82 -12.35
CA GLY A 70 -2.77 16.39 -12.54
C GLY A 70 -4.12 15.95 -13.10
N THR A 71 -4.33 14.65 -13.15
CA THR A 71 -5.51 14.04 -13.78
C THR A 71 -6.60 13.68 -12.77
N PHE A 72 -6.24 13.46 -11.51
CA PHE A 72 -7.14 12.83 -10.54
C PHE A 72 -7.68 13.83 -9.52
N SER A 73 -8.95 13.68 -9.16
CA SER A 73 -9.51 14.37 -8.01
C SER A 73 -9.00 13.74 -6.72
N LEU A 74 -9.22 14.43 -5.59
CA LEU A 74 -8.81 13.90 -4.28
C LEU A 74 -9.45 12.55 -4.00
N MET A 75 -10.75 12.41 -4.28
CA MET A 75 -11.46 11.15 -4.06
C MET A 75 -10.91 10.04 -4.95
N GLN A 76 -10.61 10.35 -6.22
CA GLN A 76 -10.03 9.39 -7.13
C GLN A 76 -8.66 8.92 -6.68
N LEU A 77 -7.82 9.83 -6.19
CA LEU A 77 -6.51 9.49 -5.64
C LEU A 77 -6.64 8.53 -4.46
N LYS A 78 -7.58 8.81 -3.55
CA LYS A 78 -7.78 7.97 -2.38
C LYS A 78 -8.24 6.57 -2.76
N VAL A 79 -9.18 6.45 -3.70
CA VAL A 79 -9.68 5.15 -4.12
C VAL A 79 -8.60 4.35 -4.85
N ILE A 80 -7.82 5.00 -5.72
CA ILE A 80 -6.70 4.33 -6.39
C ILE A 80 -5.71 3.81 -5.34
N GLN A 81 -5.40 4.63 -4.35
CA GLN A 81 -4.47 4.24 -3.29
C GLN A 81 -4.99 3.02 -2.51
N GLU A 82 -6.29 2.98 -2.20
CA GLU A 82 -6.86 1.84 -1.48
C GLU A 82 -6.77 0.56 -2.29
N VAL A 83 -7.10 0.62 -3.59
CA VAL A 83 -7.01 -0.56 -4.46
C VAL A 83 -5.57 -1.03 -4.58
N VAL A 84 -4.64 -0.11 -4.80
CA VAL A 84 -3.21 -0.42 -4.89
C VAL A 84 -2.72 -1.03 -3.57
N SER A 85 -3.12 -0.43 -2.44
CA SER A 85 -2.71 -0.91 -1.11
C SER A 85 -3.16 -2.35 -0.87
N ILE A 86 -4.43 -2.65 -1.15
CA ILE A 86 -4.96 -4.00 -0.96
C ILE A 86 -4.30 -4.99 -1.90
N THR A 87 -4.07 -4.60 -3.16
CA THR A 87 -3.42 -5.46 -4.14
C THR A 87 -1.99 -5.79 -3.72
N VAL A 88 -1.23 -4.77 -3.34
CA VAL A 88 0.15 -4.96 -2.87
C VAL A 88 0.17 -5.82 -1.61
N PHE A 89 -0.72 -5.55 -0.66
CA PHE A 89 -0.81 -6.33 0.57
C PHE A 89 -1.13 -7.79 0.28
N THR A 90 -2.06 -8.05 -0.65
CA THR A 90 -2.43 -9.42 -1.00
C THR A 90 -1.24 -10.17 -1.60
N LEU A 91 -0.52 -9.54 -2.53
CA LEU A 91 0.68 -10.15 -3.10
C LEU A 91 1.75 -10.40 -2.04
N PHE A 92 1.96 -9.43 -1.15
CA PHE A 92 2.89 -9.57 -0.03
C PHE A 92 2.51 -10.76 0.84
N SER A 93 1.22 -10.85 1.20
CA SER A 93 0.71 -11.91 2.07
C SER A 93 0.90 -13.29 1.42
N VAL A 94 0.58 -13.41 0.13
CA VAL A 94 0.72 -14.68 -0.58
C VAL A 94 2.20 -15.11 -0.67
N ILE A 95 3.10 -14.15 -0.89
CA ILE A 95 4.52 -14.45 -1.06
C ILE A 95 5.20 -14.74 0.28
N PHE A 96 4.94 -13.92 1.31
CA PHE A 96 5.68 -13.97 2.57
C PHE A 96 4.96 -14.71 3.69
N PHE A 97 3.63 -14.81 3.65
CA PHE A 97 2.82 -15.45 4.69
C PHE A 97 2.01 -16.58 4.08
N ARG A 98 2.69 -17.66 3.69
CA ARG A 98 2.06 -18.78 2.97
C ARG A 98 1.03 -19.53 3.80
N GLY A 99 1.03 -19.33 5.12
CA GLY A 99 0.04 -19.94 6.00
C GLY A 99 -1.30 -19.21 6.03
N GLU A 100 -1.42 -18.09 5.34
CA GLU A 100 -2.63 -17.26 5.34
C GLU A 100 -3.32 -17.41 3.99
N PRO A 101 -4.25 -18.37 3.82
CA PRO A 101 -4.87 -18.60 2.52
C PRO A 101 -5.87 -17.53 2.15
N LEU A 102 -6.01 -17.26 0.85
CA LEU A 102 -7.09 -16.44 0.33
C LEU A 102 -8.40 -17.22 0.42
N GLN A 103 -9.44 -16.58 0.92
CA GLN A 103 -10.75 -17.15 1.06
C GLN A 103 -11.75 -16.45 0.14
N TRP A 104 -12.95 -17.02 -0.01
CA TRP A 104 -13.97 -16.46 -0.86
C TRP A 104 -14.40 -15.06 -0.43
N ASN A 105 -14.42 -14.80 0.90
CA ASN A 105 -14.75 -13.48 1.41
C ASN A 105 -13.72 -12.42 0.97
N HIS A 106 -12.46 -12.81 0.78
CA HIS A 106 -11.44 -11.90 0.25
C HIS A 106 -11.72 -11.57 -1.21
N LEU A 107 -12.12 -12.56 -2.01
CA LEU A 107 -12.49 -12.32 -3.40
C LEU A 107 -13.70 -11.40 -3.50
N ALA A 108 -14.69 -11.58 -2.61
CA ALA A 108 -15.85 -10.68 -2.55
C ALA A 108 -15.44 -9.26 -2.22
N ALA A 109 -14.49 -9.10 -1.30
CA ALA A 109 -13.97 -7.77 -0.94
C ALA A 109 -13.29 -7.10 -2.14
N PHE A 110 -12.49 -7.85 -2.89
CA PHE A 110 -11.85 -7.31 -4.10
C PHE A 110 -12.87 -6.90 -5.15
N ALA A 111 -13.94 -7.68 -5.33
CA ALA A 111 -15.02 -7.33 -6.24
C ALA A 111 -15.67 -6.02 -5.82
N CYS A 112 -15.90 -5.81 -4.52
CA CYS A 112 -16.43 -4.56 -3.99
C CYS A 112 -15.50 -3.38 -4.26
N LEU A 113 -14.18 -3.59 -4.15
CA LEU A 113 -13.21 -2.55 -4.45
C LEU A 113 -13.23 -2.16 -5.94
N VAL A 114 -13.36 -3.13 -6.82
CA VAL A 114 -13.50 -2.86 -8.27
C VAL A 114 -14.74 -2.02 -8.53
N LEU A 115 -15.86 -2.35 -7.88
CA LEU A 115 -17.09 -1.55 -8.00
C LEU A 115 -16.88 -0.15 -7.44
N ALA A 116 -16.15 -0.01 -6.33
CA ALA A 116 -15.86 1.30 -5.75
C ALA A 116 -15.09 2.18 -6.72
N VAL A 117 -14.08 1.62 -7.39
CA VAL A 117 -13.32 2.34 -8.41
C VAL A 117 -14.24 2.78 -9.55
N TYR A 118 -15.08 1.87 -10.02
CA TYR A 118 -16.02 2.17 -11.10
C TYR A 118 -16.91 3.36 -10.75
N PHE A 119 -17.52 3.36 -9.55
CA PHE A 119 -18.42 4.42 -9.14
C PHE A 119 -17.71 5.76 -8.93
N VAL A 120 -16.47 5.73 -8.44
CA VAL A 120 -15.71 6.98 -8.23
C VAL A 120 -15.35 7.63 -9.55
N PHE A 121 -15.09 6.85 -10.60
CA PHE A 121 -14.76 7.37 -11.92
C PHE A 121 -15.98 7.60 -12.80
N LEU A 122 -17.15 7.20 -12.34
CA LEU A 122 -18.41 7.44 -13.06
C LEU A 122 -18.79 8.90 -12.96
N LYS A 123 -19.14 9.50 -14.09
CA LYS A 123 -19.57 10.89 -14.10
C LYS A 123 -21.09 11.01 -14.15
#